data_6b06148e7f5081c0c5c89e63b07ddf77
#
_entry.id   6b06148e7f5081c0c5c89e63b07ddf77
#
_cell.length_a   1.000
_cell.length_b   1.000
_cell.length_c   1.000
_cell.angle_alpha   90.00
_cell.angle_beta   90.00
_cell.angle_gamma   90.00
#
_symmetry.space_group_name_H-M   'P 1'
#
loop_
_entity.id
_entity.type
_entity.pdbx_description
1 polymer ?
#
loop_
_entity_poly.entity_id
_entity_poly.type
_entity_poly.pdbx_seq_one_letter_code
_entity_poly.pdbx_strand_id
1 'polypeptide(L)'
;MTGKEEQRVDEKRNALLTVGLVCAVLFVLGVADLCNSDRVYSESENRVLASRPVFSWESLLSGKYGDAYEEYMSDQFTGRDKWVGIKTRADILFRKKEINGVYLGSDHYLIGVNDPEKYTQQMEDSRIVSLKKLVNRWDAKVMLVPTADNILTDKLPAFAPCYDETRLLAKVKESVGEENYIDVYSALQEHAEEPIYYRTDHHWTSLGAYYGFLAWADSMGKFPYPYNTAGMKTVSEDFQGTLQSRINVAWTKDKIQYFPETEKKPVTVTYDFADTADSLYAPEYLETKNQYGFFLNDNHAFIEIYTGYNAGKTLFVIKDSYANSMIPLLTAHYETIYVVDLRYFNGKLFQLMEQYEPEQGMDVLVLYDCIHFLEDFKFY
;
A
#
# COMPACT_ATOMS: atom_id res chain seq x y z
N MET A 1 54.04 19.54 -39.08
CA MET A 1 53.36 18.67 -38.08
C MET A 1 52.86 17.45 -38.77
N THR A 2 53.16 16.26 -38.28
CA THR A 2 52.66 15.03 -38.87
C THR A 2 51.19 14.86 -38.47
N GLY A 3 50.35 14.32 -39.34
CA GLY A 3 48.89 14.16 -39.10
C GLY A 3 48.56 13.47 -37.74
N LYS A 4 49.52 12.73 -37.15
CA LYS A 4 49.39 12.12 -35.80
C LYS A 4 49.51 13.15 -34.66
N GLU A 5 50.27 14.24 -34.88
CA GLU A 5 50.38 15.31 -33.88
C GLU A 5 49.13 16.19 -33.87
N GLU A 6 48.54 16.49 -35.01
CA GLU A 6 47.29 17.23 -35.11
C GLU A 6 46.14 16.43 -34.48
N GLN A 7 46.02 15.12 -34.73
CA GLN A 7 45.03 14.25 -34.16
C GLN A 7 45.16 14.21 -32.61
N ARG A 8 46.36 14.13 -32.07
CA ARG A 8 46.60 14.17 -30.62
C ARG A 8 46.26 15.51 -29.95
N VAL A 9 46.45 16.63 -30.66
CA VAL A 9 46.08 17.96 -30.18
C VAL A 9 44.57 18.11 -30.14
N ASP A 10 43.88 17.63 -31.18
CA ASP A 10 42.41 17.64 -31.23
C ASP A 10 41.73 16.71 -30.17
N GLU A 11 42.31 15.54 -29.95
CA GLU A 11 41.84 14.64 -28.88
C GLU A 11 42.00 15.29 -27.49
N LYS A 12 43.13 15.93 -27.17
CA LYS A 12 43.33 16.64 -25.92
C LYS A 12 42.39 17.84 -25.78
N ARG A 13 42.18 18.60 -26.87
CA ARG A 13 41.22 19.72 -26.87
C ARG A 13 39.81 19.25 -26.61
N ASN A 14 39.38 18.19 -27.25
CA ASN A 14 38.05 17.61 -27.07
C ASN A 14 37.87 17.04 -25.64
N ALA A 15 38.88 16.37 -25.10
CA ALA A 15 38.87 15.90 -23.71
C ALA A 15 38.75 17.06 -22.70
N LEU A 16 39.53 18.16 -22.89
CA LEU A 16 39.42 19.35 -22.05
C LEU A 16 38.06 20.03 -22.15
N LEU A 17 37.51 20.13 -23.38
CA LEU A 17 36.14 20.68 -23.56
C LEU A 17 35.09 19.81 -22.85
N THR A 18 35.21 18.50 -22.97
CA THR A 18 34.29 17.56 -22.30
C THR A 18 34.38 17.69 -20.76
N VAL A 19 35.59 17.70 -20.19
CA VAL A 19 35.80 17.90 -18.76
C VAL A 19 35.28 19.26 -18.32
N GLY A 20 35.60 20.33 -19.08
CA GLY A 20 35.11 21.68 -18.78
C GLY A 20 33.57 21.76 -18.79
N LEU A 21 32.91 21.11 -19.78
CA LEU A 21 31.45 21.03 -19.84
C LEU A 21 30.88 20.28 -18.64
N VAL A 22 31.44 19.13 -18.28
CA VAL A 22 30.99 18.34 -17.13
C VAL A 22 31.14 19.15 -15.84
N CYS A 23 32.30 19.79 -15.63
CA CYS A 23 32.52 20.65 -14.46
C CYS A 23 31.54 21.84 -14.41
N ALA A 24 31.26 22.47 -15.55
CA ALA A 24 30.28 23.56 -15.64
C ALA A 24 28.88 23.09 -15.29
N VAL A 25 28.44 21.93 -15.79
CA VAL A 25 27.13 21.33 -15.46
C VAL A 25 27.04 21.02 -13.96
N LEU A 26 28.06 20.36 -13.39
CA LEU A 26 28.09 20.05 -11.96
C LEU A 26 28.07 21.32 -11.09
N PHE A 27 28.80 22.36 -11.50
CA PHE A 27 28.80 23.64 -10.81
C PHE A 27 27.43 24.31 -10.84
N VAL A 28 26.77 24.34 -12.00
CA VAL A 28 25.42 24.93 -12.15
C VAL A 28 24.40 24.15 -11.32
N LEU A 29 24.46 22.81 -11.35
CA LEU A 29 23.58 21.97 -10.51
C LEU A 29 23.81 22.20 -9.02
N GLY A 30 25.08 22.28 -8.58
CA GLY A 30 25.41 22.55 -7.19
C GLY A 30 24.97 23.93 -6.72
N VAL A 31 25.09 24.97 -7.55
CA VAL A 31 24.56 26.31 -7.24
C VAL A 31 23.03 26.28 -7.20
N ALA A 32 22.38 25.61 -8.14
CA ALA A 32 20.92 25.47 -8.15
C ALA A 32 20.42 24.77 -6.88
N ASP A 33 21.12 23.72 -6.44
CA ASP A 33 20.80 22.97 -5.23
C ASP A 33 20.93 23.83 -3.96
N LEU A 34 22.01 24.61 -3.85
CA LEU A 34 22.23 25.55 -2.75
C LEU A 34 21.18 26.67 -2.69
N CYS A 35 20.58 27.04 -3.84
CA CYS A 35 19.56 28.08 -3.92
C CYS A 35 18.13 27.53 -3.77
N ASN A 36 17.94 26.22 -3.77
CA ASN A 36 16.65 25.57 -3.64
C ASN A 36 16.28 25.40 -2.16
N SER A 37 15.01 25.61 -1.83
CA SER A 37 14.52 25.32 -0.49
C SER A 37 14.17 23.86 -0.34
N ASP A 38 14.42 23.29 0.84
CA ASP A 38 14.06 21.92 1.15
C ASP A 38 12.55 21.69 0.99
N ARG A 39 12.19 20.58 0.39
CA ARG A 39 10.80 20.12 0.26
C ARG A 39 10.50 19.10 1.35
N VAL A 40 9.36 19.23 2.00
CA VAL A 40 8.91 18.28 3.03
C VAL A 40 8.30 17.03 2.40
N TYR A 41 7.67 17.20 1.22
CA TYR A 41 6.88 16.14 0.60
C TYR A 41 7.09 16.10 -0.92
N SER A 42 7.09 14.91 -1.49
CA SER A 42 7.07 14.68 -2.93
C SER A 42 5.67 14.26 -3.36
N GLU A 43 4.95 15.13 -4.07
CA GLU A 43 3.63 14.81 -4.63
C GLU A 43 3.74 13.71 -5.70
N SER A 44 4.82 13.70 -6.48
CA SER A 44 5.01 12.70 -7.54
C SER A 44 5.23 11.29 -6.98
N GLU A 45 5.92 11.18 -5.83
CA GLU A 45 6.21 9.89 -5.17
C GLU A 45 5.24 9.57 -4.03
N ASN A 46 4.38 10.51 -3.66
CA ASN A 46 3.43 10.39 -2.56
C ASN A 46 4.11 9.98 -1.24
N ARG A 47 5.22 10.67 -0.87
CA ARG A 47 5.97 10.39 0.36
C ARG A 47 6.63 11.64 0.96
N VAL A 48 6.89 11.55 2.25
CA VAL A 48 7.71 12.53 2.96
C VAL A 48 9.17 12.38 2.51
N LEU A 49 9.84 13.49 2.25
CA LEU A 49 11.26 13.54 1.87
C LEU A 49 12.13 13.66 3.10
N ALA A 50 13.36 13.13 3.00
CA ALA A 50 14.35 13.24 4.06
C ALA A 50 14.68 14.70 4.35
N SER A 51 14.66 15.07 5.62
CA SER A 51 15.07 16.39 6.11
C SER A 51 16.57 16.40 6.41
N ARG A 52 17.15 17.59 6.44
CA ARG A 52 18.58 17.76 6.74
C ARG A 52 18.94 17.14 8.10
N PRO A 53 19.85 16.15 8.15
CA PRO A 53 20.16 15.47 9.40
C PRO A 53 20.89 16.39 10.38
N VAL A 54 20.56 16.23 11.67
CA VAL A 54 21.24 16.96 12.74
C VAL A 54 22.63 16.34 12.96
N PHE A 55 23.66 17.19 12.91
CA PHE A 55 25.02 16.75 13.11
C PHE A 55 25.28 16.37 14.57
N SER A 56 25.92 15.22 14.79
CA SER A 56 26.55 14.85 16.05
C SER A 56 27.84 14.05 15.79
N TRP A 57 28.82 14.15 16.67
CA TRP A 57 30.05 13.37 16.54
C TRP A 57 29.81 11.87 16.63
N GLU A 58 28.84 11.45 17.45
CA GLU A 58 28.44 10.04 17.58
C GLU A 58 27.86 9.51 16.27
N SER A 59 26.95 10.25 15.66
CA SER A 59 26.33 9.84 14.37
C SER A 59 27.36 9.83 13.22
N LEU A 60 28.33 10.75 13.24
CA LEU A 60 29.40 10.77 12.24
C LEU A 60 30.30 9.55 12.38
N LEU A 61 30.79 9.26 13.60
CA LEU A 61 31.68 8.14 13.86
C LEU A 61 31.02 6.76 13.66
N SER A 62 29.70 6.66 13.86
CA SER A 62 28.94 5.44 13.60
C SER A 62 28.53 5.28 12.13
N GLY A 63 28.81 6.24 11.25
CA GLY A 63 28.40 6.25 9.84
C GLY A 63 26.97 6.74 9.60
N LYS A 64 26.10 6.77 10.61
CA LYS A 64 24.67 7.15 10.49
C LYS A 64 24.45 8.54 9.90
N TYR A 65 25.35 9.49 10.22
CA TYR A 65 25.26 10.83 9.65
C TYR A 65 25.50 10.82 8.14
N GLY A 66 26.48 10.02 7.68
CA GLY A 66 26.79 9.87 6.26
C GLY A 66 25.59 9.32 5.48
N ASP A 67 25.01 8.22 5.97
CA ASP A 67 23.85 7.57 5.35
C ASP A 67 22.65 8.53 5.31
N ALA A 68 22.33 9.20 6.42
CA ALA A 68 21.22 10.15 6.49
C ALA A 68 21.44 11.39 5.60
N TYR A 69 22.70 11.84 5.47
CA TYR A 69 23.03 12.97 4.62
C TYR A 69 22.97 12.60 3.12
N GLU A 70 23.35 11.39 2.76
CA GLU A 70 23.21 10.87 1.39
C GLU A 70 21.73 10.76 1.00
N GLU A 71 20.89 10.25 1.89
CA GLU A 71 19.44 10.19 1.69
C GLU A 71 18.85 11.60 1.51
N TYR A 72 19.21 12.54 2.39
CA TYR A 72 18.80 13.94 2.29
C TYR A 72 19.21 14.57 0.94
N MET A 73 20.48 14.44 0.55
CA MET A 73 20.97 14.97 -0.73
C MET A 73 20.25 14.35 -1.93
N SER A 74 19.98 13.05 -1.86
CA SER A 74 19.24 12.33 -2.89
C SER A 74 17.80 12.84 -3.00
N ASP A 75 17.13 13.11 -1.88
CA ASP A 75 15.75 13.55 -1.83
C ASP A 75 15.54 15.02 -2.20
N GLN A 76 16.50 15.87 -1.82
CA GLN A 76 16.42 17.32 -2.04
C GLN A 76 17.05 17.78 -3.36
N PHE A 77 17.68 16.88 -4.12
CA PHE A 77 18.37 17.23 -5.35
C PHE A 77 17.48 17.99 -6.32
N THR A 78 18.00 19.09 -6.85
CA THR A 78 17.25 19.99 -7.74
C THR A 78 16.67 19.27 -8.96
N GLY A 79 15.34 19.32 -9.09
CA GLY A 79 14.63 18.68 -10.20
C GLY A 79 14.61 17.15 -10.14
N ARG A 80 14.84 16.55 -8.96
CA ARG A 80 14.89 15.11 -8.73
C ARG A 80 13.77 14.34 -9.42
N ASP A 81 12.51 14.78 -9.28
CA ASP A 81 11.36 14.08 -9.86
C ASP A 81 11.46 14.00 -11.40
N LYS A 82 12.03 15.05 -12.04
CA LYS A 82 12.28 15.06 -13.50
C LYS A 82 13.40 14.07 -13.86
N TRP A 83 14.46 14.01 -13.05
CA TRP A 83 15.58 13.09 -13.29
C TRP A 83 15.16 11.62 -13.12
N VAL A 84 14.37 11.33 -12.07
CA VAL A 84 13.77 10.01 -11.87
C VAL A 84 12.88 9.64 -13.07
N GLY A 85 12.03 10.56 -13.54
CA GLY A 85 11.20 10.34 -14.73
C GLY A 85 12.00 10.13 -16.01
N ILE A 86 13.13 10.84 -16.21
CA ILE A 86 14.04 10.63 -17.37
C ILE A 86 14.68 9.25 -17.27
N LYS A 87 15.20 8.87 -16.10
CA LYS A 87 15.78 7.53 -15.84
C LYS A 87 14.75 6.45 -16.15
N THR A 88 13.53 6.56 -15.63
CA THR A 88 12.46 5.59 -15.88
C THR A 88 12.14 5.45 -17.36
N ARG A 89 12.03 6.57 -18.10
CA ARG A 89 11.81 6.52 -19.57
C ARG A 89 12.95 5.82 -20.30
N ALA A 90 14.20 6.07 -19.89
CA ALA A 90 15.35 5.37 -20.46
C ALA A 90 15.31 3.86 -20.13
N ASP A 91 14.99 3.48 -18.90
CA ASP A 91 14.84 2.08 -18.49
C ASP A 91 13.74 1.37 -19.29
N ILE A 92 12.59 2.03 -19.54
CA ILE A 92 11.51 1.51 -20.41
C ILE A 92 12.00 1.36 -21.85
N LEU A 93 12.73 2.33 -22.39
CA LEU A 93 13.31 2.27 -23.74
C LEU A 93 14.27 1.08 -23.89
N PHE A 94 15.05 0.79 -22.85
CA PHE A 94 15.93 -0.39 -22.77
C PHE A 94 15.18 -1.68 -22.43
N ARG A 95 13.84 -1.66 -22.41
CA ARG A 95 12.97 -2.81 -22.15
C ARG A 95 13.19 -3.47 -20.80
N LYS A 96 13.61 -2.72 -19.79
CA LYS A 96 13.58 -3.21 -18.43
C LYS A 96 12.14 -3.54 -18.03
N LYS A 97 11.98 -4.65 -17.33
CA LYS A 97 10.68 -5.16 -16.88
C LYS A 97 10.40 -4.85 -15.41
N GLU A 98 11.40 -4.39 -14.71
CA GLU A 98 11.33 -3.95 -13.31
C GLU A 98 11.98 -2.58 -13.17
N ILE A 99 11.29 -1.64 -12.50
CA ILE A 99 11.76 -0.29 -12.24
C ILE A 99 11.31 0.12 -10.85
N ASN A 100 12.27 0.47 -9.98
CA ASN A 100 12.03 0.97 -8.62
C ASN A 100 11.10 0.05 -7.79
N GLY A 101 11.30 -1.28 -7.87
CA GLY A 101 10.50 -2.25 -7.15
C GLY A 101 9.08 -2.44 -7.71
N VAL A 102 8.90 -2.17 -9.00
CA VAL A 102 7.62 -2.34 -9.71
C VAL A 102 7.86 -3.10 -11.00
N TYR A 103 7.14 -4.19 -11.21
CA TYR A 103 7.07 -4.88 -12.49
C TYR A 103 6.17 -4.14 -13.47
N LEU A 104 6.66 -3.99 -14.71
CA LEU A 104 5.86 -3.49 -15.84
C LEU A 104 5.16 -4.68 -16.50
N GLY A 105 3.98 -4.98 -16.02
CA GLY A 105 3.16 -6.12 -16.45
C GLY A 105 2.46 -5.89 -17.80
N SER A 106 1.77 -6.93 -18.28
CA SER A 106 0.88 -6.84 -19.44
C SER A 106 -0.39 -6.04 -19.10
N ASP A 107 -1.13 -5.62 -20.12
CA ASP A 107 -2.39 -4.86 -20.00
C ASP A 107 -2.28 -3.59 -19.13
N HIS A 108 -1.08 -2.99 -19.11
CA HIS A 108 -0.74 -1.81 -18.31
C HIS A 108 -0.79 -2.00 -16.79
N TYR A 109 -0.73 -3.23 -16.30
CA TYR A 109 -0.60 -3.46 -14.86
C TYR A 109 0.80 -3.10 -14.38
N LEU A 110 0.86 -2.33 -13.30
CA LEU A 110 2.02 -2.16 -12.46
C LEU A 110 1.83 -3.10 -11.27
N ILE A 111 2.82 -3.95 -11.00
CA ILE A 111 2.73 -4.95 -9.95
C ILE A 111 3.92 -4.77 -9.01
N GLY A 112 3.68 -4.70 -7.71
CA GLY A 112 4.74 -4.57 -6.72
C GLY A 112 5.69 -5.78 -6.75
N VAL A 113 6.98 -5.53 -6.56
CA VAL A 113 7.98 -6.59 -6.43
C VAL A 113 7.99 -7.07 -4.98
N ASN A 114 7.51 -8.28 -4.75
CA ASN A 114 7.58 -8.96 -3.47
C ASN A 114 8.73 -9.97 -3.52
N ASP A 115 9.94 -9.49 -3.18
CA ASP A 115 11.17 -10.28 -3.28
C ASP A 115 11.14 -11.44 -2.27
N PRO A 116 11.21 -12.71 -2.74
CA PRO A 116 11.23 -13.87 -1.86
C PRO A 116 12.35 -13.86 -0.81
N GLU A 117 13.50 -13.23 -1.11
CA GLU A 117 14.63 -13.17 -0.18
C GLU A 117 14.39 -12.25 1.02
N LYS A 118 13.45 -11.32 0.91
CA LYS A 118 13.10 -10.38 1.98
C LYS A 118 12.31 -11.06 3.10
N TYR A 119 11.47 -12.05 2.77
CA TYR A 119 10.52 -12.66 3.70
C TYR A 119 11.04 -14.00 4.22
N THR A 120 11.61 -13.96 5.42
CA THR A 120 12.22 -15.14 6.04
C THR A 120 11.20 -16.00 6.76
N GLN A 121 11.47 -17.31 6.86
CA GLN A 121 10.65 -18.22 7.65
C GLN A 121 10.48 -17.76 9.10
N GLN A 122 11.51 -17.14 9.69
CA GLN A 122 11.42 -16.60 11.06
C GLN A 122 10.39 -15.47 11.17
N MET A 123 10.26 -14.61 10.13
CA MET A 123 9.21 -13.58 10.08
C MET A 123 7.84 -14.24 10.01
N GLU A 124 7.63 -15.18 9.09
CA GLU A 124 6.38 -15.93 8.95
C GLU A 124 5.97 -16.55 10.30
N ASP A 125 6.85 -17.34 10.91
CA ASP A 125 6.58 -18.06 12.16
C ASP A 125 6.23 -17.08 13.31
N SER A 126 6.94 -15.96 13.40
CA SER A 126 6.68 -14.93 14.40
C SER A 126 5.28 -14.30 14.26
N ARG A 127 4.85 -14.01 13.02
CA ARG A 127 3.52 -13.44 12.73
C ARG A 127 2.42 -14.46 13.00
N ILE A 128 2.61 -15.70 12.57
CA ILE A 128 1.66 -16.80 12.79
C ILE A 128 1.48 -17.06 14.29
N VAL A 129 2.55 -17.03 15.09
CA VAL A 129 2.46 -17.15 16.56
C VAL A 129 1.63 -16.02 17.17
N SER A 130 1.82 -14.77 16.72
CA SER A 130 1.03 -13.64 17.17
C SER A 130 -0.44 -13.76 16.78
N LEU A 131 -0.70 -14.13 15.52
CA LEU A 131 -2.04 -14.37 14.99
C LEU A 131 -2.77 -15.47 15.78
N LYS A 132 -2.10 -16.58 16.06
CA LYS A 132 -2.66 -17.69 16.83
C LYS A 132 -3.06 -17.28 18.27
N LYS A 133 -2.30 -16.38 18.91
CA LYS A 133 -2.70 -15.84 20.24
C LYS A 133 -4.01 -15.08 20.15
N LEU A 134 -4.18 -14.28 19.08
CA LEU A 134 -5.40 -13.50 18.85
C LEU A 134 -6.59 -14.43 18.57
N VAL A 135 -6.43 -15.40 17.65
CA VAL A 135 -7.48 -16.37 17.31
C VAL A 135 -7.90 -17.18 18.55
N ASN A 136 -6.96 -17.70 19.32
CA ASN A 136 -7.25 -18.48 20.52
C ASN A 136 -7.98 -17.68 21.61
N ARG A 137 -7.76 -16.35 21.68
CA ARG A 137 -8.38 -15.49 22.69
C ARG A 137 -9.77 -15.00 22.29
N TRP A 138 -9.97 -14.73 20.99
CA TRP A 138 -11.11 -13.97 20.48
C TRP A 138 -11.92 -14.71 19.41
N ASP A 139 -11.60 -15.96 19.09
CA ASP A 139 -12.19 -16.73 17.99
C ASP A 139 -12.18 -15.94 16.67
N ALA A 140 -11.07 -15.20 16.43
CA ALA A 140 -10.96 -14.28 15.32
C ALA A 140 -10.98 -15.03 13.97
N LYS A 141 -11.76 -14.52 13.02
CA LYS A 141 -11.67 -14.93 11.62
C LYS A 141 -10.50 -14.23 10.95
N VAL A 142 -9.80 -14.94 10.07
CA VAL A 142 -8.57 -14.49 9.44
C VAL A 142 -8.74 -14.49 7.94
N MET A 143 -8.64 -13.30 7.34
CA MET A 143 -8.61 -13.07 5.91
C MET A 143 -7.26 -12.46 5.55
N LEU A 144 -6.36 -13.25 4.94
CA LEU A 144 -5.15 -12.72 4.32
C LEU A 144 -5.37 -12.62 2.83
N VAL A 145 -5.35 -11.39 2.32
CA VAL A 145 -5.62 -11.10 0.91
C VAL A 145 -4.32 -11.25 0.13
N PRO A 146 -4.27 -12.11 -0.90
CA PRO A 146 -3.11 -12.18 -1.77
C PRO A 146 -2.91 -10.86 -2.52
N THR A 147 -1.66 -10.55 -2.82
CA THR A 147 -1.31 -9.40 -3.65
C THR A 147 -1.43 -9.72 -5.14
N ALA A 148 -1.43 -8.69 -5.98
CA ALA A 148 -1.69 -8.85 -7.42
C ALA A 148 -0.71 -9.81 -8.13
N ASP A 149 0.54 -9.92 -7.66
CA ASP A 149 1.54 -10.83 -8.23
C ASP A 149 1.23 -12.32 -8.02
N ASN A 150 0.41 -12.66 -7.02
CA ASN A 150 -0.01 -14.03 -6.74
C ASN A 150 -1.38 -14.40 -7.37
N ILE A 151 -2.17 -13.42 -7.79
CA ILE A 151 -3.47 -13.64 -8.47
C ILE A 151 -3.34 -13.42 -9.98
N LEU A 152 -2.74 -12.30 -10.40
CA LEU A 152 -2.61 -11.91 -11.81
C LEU A 152 -1.27 -12.40 -12.41
N THR A 153 -0.96 -13.67 -12.22
CA THR A 153 0.33 -14.25 -12.63
C THR A 153 0.58 -14.18 -14.13
N ASP A 154 -0.46 -14.18 -14.96
CA ASP A 154 -0.41 -14.00 -16.41
C ASP A 154 -0.04 -12.56 -16.83
N LYS A 155 -0.18 -11.58 -15.94
CA LYS A 155 0.21 -10.19 -16.17
C LYS A 155 1.69 -9.93 -15.86
N LEU A 156 2.36 -10.82 -15.14
CA LEU A 156 3.77 -10.65 -14.76
C LEU A 156 4.72 -10.77 -15.95
N PRO A 157 5.87 -10.10 -15.91
CA PRO A 157 6.97 -10.40 -16.81
C PRO A 157 7.43 -11.87 -16.68
N ALA A 158 7.90 -12.44 -17.79
CA ALA A 158 8.44 -13.79 -17.75
C ALA A 158 9.60 -13.89 -16.73
N PHE A 159 9.55 -14.94 -15.89
CA PHE A 159 10.53 -15.22 -14.83
C PHE A 159 10.62 -14.15 -13.74
N ALA A 160 9.59 -13.32 -13.54
CA ALA A 160 9.53 -12.42 -12.40
C ALA A 160 9.53 -13.22 -11.10
N PRO A 161 10.54 -13.05 -10.19
CA PRO A 161 10.49 -13.69 -8.89
C PRO A 161 9.40 -13.06 -8.04
N CYS A 162 8.56 -13.88 -7.40
CA CYS A 162 7.51 -13.46 -6.49
C CYS A 162 7.56 -14.30 -5.22
N TYR A 163 7.24 -13.69 -4.09
CA TYR A 163 7.06 -14.43 -2.85
C TYR A 163 5.86 -15.38 -2.95
N ASP A 164 6.03 -16.62 -2.53
CA ASP A 164 4.96 -17.62 -2.58
C ASP A 164 3.97 -17.43 -1.43
N GLU A 165 2.93 -16.63 -1.69
CA GLU A 165 1.87 -16.37 -0.73
C GLU A 165 0.96 -17.58 -0.51
N THR A 166 0.84 -18.49 -1.49
CA THR A 166 0.03 -19.71 -1.33
C THR A 166 0.60 -20.61 -0.23
N ARG A 167 1.93 -20.66 -0.10
CA ARG A 167 2.60 -21.35 1.00
C ARG A 167 2.33 -20.69 2.34
N LEU A 168 2.36 -19.36 2.42
CA LEU A 168 2.02 -18.62 3.63
C LEU A 168 0.57 -18.86 4.05
N LEU A 169 -0.37 -18.74 3.11
CA LEU A 169 -1.80 -18.98 3.33
C LEU A 169 -2.08 -20.38 3.84
N ALA A 170 -1.43 -21.41 3.27
CA ALA A 170 -1.55 -22.80 3.75
C ALA A 170 -1.06 -22.94 5.21
N LYS A 171 0.09 -22.34 5.57
CA LYS A 171 0.61 -22.35 6.95
C LYS A 171 -0.33 -21.62 7.92
N VAL A 172 -0.89 -20.48 7.50
CA VAL A 172 -1.85 -19.73 8.32
C VAL A 172 -3.10 -20.58 8.54
N LYS A 173 -3.69 -21.12 7.49
CA LYS A 173 -4.86 -22.01 7.55
C LYS A 173 -4.64 -23.19 8.52
N GLU A 174 -3.50 -23.87 8.41
CA GLU A 174 -3.14 -24.95 9.33
C GLU A 174 -3.01 -24.50 10.79
N SER A 175 -2.53 -23.27 11.00
CA SER A 175 -2.26 -22.73 12.34
C SER A 175 -3.51 -22.23 13.07
N VAL A 176 -4.48 -21.66 12.34
CA VAL A 176 -5.69 -21.06 12.92
C VAL A 176 -6.91 -21.97 12.87
N GLY A 177 -6.86 -23.03 12.08
CA GLY A 177 -7.97 -23.94 11.82
C GLY A 177 -8.84 -23.50 10.64
N GLU A 178 -9.46 -24.49 9.99
CA GLU A 178 -10.34 -24.26 8.83
C GLU A 178 -11.51 -23.34 9.16
N GLU A 179 -12.05 -23.47 10.36
CA GLU A 179 -13.19 -22.70 10.86
C GLU A 179 -12.87 -21.21 11.04
N ASN A 180 -11.61 -20.85 11.26
CA ASN A 180 -11.16 -19.47 11.45
C ASN A 180 -10.52 -18.86 10.21
N TYR A 181 -10.27 -19.65 9.17
CA TYR A 181 -9.67 -19.19 7.94
C TYR A 181 -10.73 -18.83 6.90
N ILE A 182 -10.61 -17.65 6.28
CA ILE A 182 -11.45 -17.19 5.17
C ILE A 182 -10.67 -17.33 3.87
N ASP A 183 -11.11 -18.21 2.98
CA ASP A 183 -10.45 -18.47 1.69
C ASP A 183 -10.79 -17.39 0.66
N VAL A 184 -10.16 -16.24 0.79
CA VAL A 184 -10.27 -15.15 -0.18
C VAL A 184 -9.41 -15.40 -1.43
N TYR A 185 -8.35 -16.24 -1.33
CA TYR A 185 -7.52 -16.58 -2.48
C TYR A 185 -8.35 -17.23 -3.60
N SER A 186 -9.10 -18.27 -3.27
CA SER A 186 -9.95 -18.96 -4.24
C SER A 186 -11.01 -18.04 -4.85
N ALA A 187 -11.63 -17.18 -4.05
CA ALA A 187 -12.62 -16.22 -4.53
C ALA A 187 -12.01 -15.21 -5.53
N LEU A 188 -10.82 -14.67 -5.25
CA LEU A 188 -10.15 -13.74 -6.16
C LEU A 188 -9.60 -14.44 -7.42
N GLN A 189 -9.09 -15.67 -7.28
CA GLN A 189 -8.58 -16.44 -8.42
C GLN A 189 -9.70 -16.78 -9.42
N GLU A 190 -10.91 -17.09 -8.97
CA GLU A 190 -12.07 -17.33 -9.82
C GLU A 190 -12.43 -16.10 -10.67
N HIS A 191 -12.15 -14.89 -10.17
CA HIS A 191 -12.45 -13.62 -10.81
C HIS A 191 -11.21 -12.87 -11.36
N ALA A 192 -10.08 -13.58 -11.56
CA ALA A 192 -8.81 -12.97 -11.97
C ALA A 192 -8.86 -12.23 -13.32
N GLU A 193 -9.80 -12.58 -14.20
CA GLU A 193 -10.01 -11.91 -15.48
C GLU A 193 -10.77 -10.56 -15.36
N GLU A 194 -11.37 -10.29 -14.20
CA GLU A 194 -12.07 -9.05 -13.92
C GLU A 194 -11.11 -7.99 -13.33
N PRO A 195 -11.46 -6.69 -13.35
CA PRO A 195 -10.61 -5.63 -12.81
C PRO A 195 -10.65 -5.61 -11.26
N ILE A 196 -10.21 -6.69 -10.63
CA ILE A 196 -10.24 -6.87 -9.17
C ILE A 196 -9.05 -6.24 -8.45
N TYR A 197 -7.99 -5.86 -9.18
CA TYR A 197 -6.87 -5.04 -8.68
C TYR A 197 -6.75 -3.78 -9.53
N TYR A 198 -6.26 -2.68 -8.90
CA TYR A 198 -5.88 -1.49 -9.64
C TYR A 198 -4.65 -1.76 -10.52
N ARG A 199 -4.56 -1.05 -11.66
CA ARG A 199 -3.39 -1.13 -12.54
C ARG A 199 -2.22 -0.28 -12.07
N THR A 200 -2.51 0.76 -11.30
CA THR A 200 -1.52 1.77 -10.88
C THR A 200 -1.25 1.78 -9.40
N ASP A 201 -1.99 0.96 -8.64
CA ASP A 201 -1.91 0.87 -7.19
C ASP A 201 -1.78 -0.58 -6.72
N HIS A 202 -1.32 -0.78 -5.49
CA HIS A 202 -1.13 -2.12 -4.93
C HIS A 202 -2.39 -2.75 -4.35
N HIS A 203 -3.46 -1.98 -4.15
CA HIS A 203 -4.71 -2.48 -3.57
C HIS A 203 -5.58 -3.23 -4.58
N TRP A 204 -6.47 -4.05 -4.06
CA TRP A 204 -7.64 -4.50 -4.81
C TRP A 204 -8.59 -3.34 -5.10
N THR A 205 -9.44 -3.48 -6.09
CA THR A 205 -10.53 -2.54 -6.37
C THR A 205 -11.71 -2.81 -5.42
N SER A 206 -12.72 -1.94 -5.43
CA SER A 206 -13.97 -2.22 -4.72
C SER A 206 -14.68 -3.48 -5.20
N LEU A 207 -14.46 -3.90 -6.46
CA LEU A 207 -14.95 -5.17 -6.97
C LEU A 207 -14.18 -6.35 -6.33
N GLY A 208 -12.86 -6.27 -6.23
CA GLY A 208 -12.07 -7.27 -5.51
C GLY A 208 -12.45 -7.36 -4.03
N ALA A 209 -12.64 -6.20 -3.37
CA ALA A 209 -13.12 -6.12 -2.00
C ALA A 209 -14.53 -6.74 -1.83
N TYR A 210 -15.39 -6.63 -2.84
CA TYR A 210 -16.71 -7.27 -2.84
C TYR A 210 -16.61 -8.80 -2.88
N TYR A 211 -15.70 -9.37 -3.68
CA TYR A 211 -15.48 -10.83 -3.66
C TYR A 211 -14.89 -11.29 -2.32
N GLY A 212 -14.02 -10.49 -1.71
CA GLY A 212 -13.58 -10.71 -0.32
C GLY A 212 -14.74 -10.68 0.67
N PHE A 213 -15.67 -9.73 0.52
CA PHE A 213 -16.88 -9.66 1.33
C PHE A 213 -17.79 -10.90 1.16
N LEU A 214 -17.93 -11.44 -0.05
CA LEU A 214 -18.68 -12.67 -0.27
C LEU A 214 -18.02 -13.87 0.42
N ALA A 215 -16.70 -14.02 0.32
CA ALA A 215 -15.97 -15.07 1.01
C ALA A 215 -16.09 -14.95 2.54
N TRP A 216 -16.05 -13.72 3.08
CA TRP A 216 -16.32 -13.45 4.49
C TRP A 216 -17.74 -13.86 4.89
N ALA A 217 -18.75 -13.48 4.11
CA ALA A 217 -20.15 -13.79 4.42
C ALA A 217 -20.40 -15.30 4.45
N ASP A 218 -19.85 -16.04 3.49
CA ASP A 218 -19.92 -17.49 3.43
C ASP A 218 -19.27 -18.14 4.66
N SER A 219 -18.04 -17.76 4.99
CA SER A 219 -17.31 -18.25 6.19
C SER A 219 -18.06 -17.97 7.49
N MET A 220 -18.79 -16.84 7.56
CA MET A 220 -19.58 -16.45 8.75
C MET A 220 -20.98 -17.07 8.75
N GLY A 221 -21.35 -17.87 7.73
CA GLY A 221 -22.71 -18.38 7.58
C GLY A 221 -23.78 -17.28 7.46
N LYS A 222 -23.39 -16.10 6.96
CA LYS A 222 -24.27 -14.93 6.80
C LYS A 222 -24.75 -14.85 5.34
N PHE A 223 -26.01 -14.47 5.15
CA PHE A 223 -26.46 -14.08 3.80
C PHE A 223 -25.83 -12.74 3.44
N PRO A 224 -25.05 -12.65 2.35
CA PRO A 224 -24.44 -11.40 1.95
C PRO A 224 -25.51 -10.38 1.57
N TYR A 225 -25.31 -9.10 1.93
CA TYR A 225 -26.15 -8.03 1.42
C TYR A 225 -26.00 -7.97 -0.12
N PRO A 226 -27.12 -7.87 -0.87
CA PRO A 226 -27.12 -7.97 -2.34
C PRO A 226 -26.64 -6.65 -2.97
N TYR A 227 -25.36 -6.32 -2.84
CA TYR A 227 -24.75 -5.18 -3.51
C TYR A 227 -24.80 -5.37 -5.04
N ASN A 228 -25.09 -4.29 -5.76
CA ASN A 228 -25.21 -4.32 -7.21
C ASN A 228 -23.87 -3.93 -7.86
N THR A 229 -23.10 -4.89 -8.34
CA THR A 229 -21.81 -4.64 -9.01
C THR A 229 -21.97 -3.81 -10.29
N ALA A 230 -23.05 -3.98 -11.04
CA ALA A 230 -23.35 -3.16 -12.23
C ALA A 230 -23.77 -1.73 -11.88
N GLY A 231 -24.18 -1.49 -10.64
CA GLY A 231 -24.60 -0.19 -10.12
C GLY A 231 -23.51 0.57 -9.37
N MET A 232 -22.27 0.09 -9.36
CA MET A 232 -21.14 0.79 -8.73
C MET A 232 -21.00 2.19 -9.30
N LYS A 233 -20.80 3.18 -8.41
CA LYS A 233 -20.64 4.58 -8.78
C LYS A 233 -19.15 4.94 -8.90
N THR A 234 -18.77 5.51 -10.04
CA THR A 234 -17.42 6.06 -10.25
C THR A 234 -17.34 7.46 -9.66
N VAL A 235 -16.36 7.71 -8.82
CA VAL A 235 -16.08 9.01 -8.19
C VAL A 235 -14.78 9.64 -8.68
N SER A 236 -13.88 8.86 -9.26
CA SER A 236 -12.72 9.35 -9.99
C SER A 236 -12.43 8.45 -11.19
N GLU A 237 -11.99 9.07 -12.31
CA GLU A 237 -11.49 8.37 -13.50
C GLU A 237 -9.98 8.63 -13.73
N ASP A 238 -9.36 9.31 -12.78
CA ASP A 238 -7.99 9.82 -12.90
C ASP A 238 -7.05 9.26 -11.83
N PHE A 239 -7.43 8.18 -11.16
CA PHE A 239 -6.63 7.61 -10.08
C PHE A 239 -5.27 7.11 -10.60
N GLN A 240 -4.21 7.55 -9.96
CA GLN A 240 -2.83 7.14 -10.19
C GLN A 240 -2.19 6.81 -8.85
N GLY A 241 -2.15 5.52 -8.54
CA GLY A 241 -1.79 5.03 -7.23
C GLY A 241 -0.28 5.00 -6.92
N THR A 242 0.04 4.31 -5.85
CA THR A 242 1.37 4.26 -5.25
C THR A 242 2.41 3.61 -6.16
N LEU A 243 2.03 2.58 -6.94
CA LEU A 243 2.97 1.91 -7.86
C LEU A 243 3.36 2.84 -9.02
N GLN A 244 2.41 3.61 -9.56
CA GLN A 244 2.75 4.62 -10.55
C GLN A 244 3.61 5.74 -9.98
N SER A 245 3.43 6.10 -8.73
CA SER A 245 4.28 7.08 -8.05
C SER A 245 5.73 6.60 -7.96
N ARG A 246 5.97 5.32 -7.69
CA ARG A 246 7.32 4.73 -7.67
C ARG A 246 8.04 4.81 -9.01
N ILE A 247 7.35 4.59 -10.12
CA ILE A 247 7.96 4.69 -11.45
C ILE A 247 8.05 6.13 -11.97
N ASN A 248 7.29 7.05 -11.39
CA ASN A 248 7.29 8.50 -11.68
C ASN A 248 7.19 8.85 -13.18
N VAL A 249 6.36 8.13 -13.91
CA VAL A 249 5.98 8.43 -15.30
C VAL A 249 4.50 8.18 -15.50
N ALA A 250 3.87 8.94 -16.40
CA ALA A 250 2.49 8.66 -16.79
C ALA A 250 2.42 7.27 -17.44
N TRP A 251 1.58 6.40 -16.91
CA TRP A 251 1.40 5.02 -17.36
C TRP A 251 -0.02 4.77 -17.85
N THR A 252 -0.94 4.67 -16.91
CA THR A 252 -2.38 4.56 -17.15
C THR A 252 -3.14 5.22 -16.00
N LYS A 253 -4.47 5.18 -16.05
CA LYS A 253 -5.34 5.68 -14.99
C LYS A 253 -6.32 4.59 -14.60
N ASP A 254 -6.64 4.55 -13.32
CA ASP A 254 -7.66 3.70 -12.74
C ASP A 254 -8.92 4.53 -12.39
N LYS A 255 -9.98 3.82 -12.01
CA LYS A 255 -11.21 4.43 -11.52
C LYS A 255 -11.40 4.09 -10.06
N ILE A 256 -11.68 5.10 -9.23
CA ILE A 256 -12.22 4.84 -7.89
C ILE A 256 -13.72 4.66 -8.00
N GLN A 257 -14.21 3.52 -7.56
CA GLN A 257 -15.63 3.15 -7.57
C GLN A 257 -16.05 2.67 -6.19
N TYR A 258 -17.33 2.81 -5.86
CA TYR A 258 -17.90 2.30 -4.62
C TYR A 258 -19.35 1.83 -4.82
N PHE A 259 -19.89 1.13 -3.84
CA PHE A 259 -21.28 0.66 -3.83
C PHE A 259 -22.18 1.72 -3.19
N PRO A 260 -23.05 2.41 -3.94
CA PRO A 260 -23.88 3.48 -3.39
C PRO A 260 -24.91 2.98 -2.36
N GLU A 261 -25.13 1.67 -2.27
CA GLU A 261 -25.95 1.07 -1.24
C GLU A 261 -25.43 1.30 0.17
N THR A 262 -24.12 1.47 0.33
CA THR A 262 -23.47 1.72 1.63
C THR A 262 -23.80 3.10 2.21
N GLU A 263 -24.25 4.05 1.36
CA GLU A 263 -24.68 5.38 1.80
C GLU A 263 -26.19 5.48 2.07
N LYS A 264 -26.97 4.42 1.81
CA LYS A 264 -28.44 4.47 1.97
C LYS A 264 -28.90 4.58 3.42
N LYS A 265 -28.03 4.29 4.36
CA LYS A 265 -28.32 4.36 5.79
C LYS A 265 -27.35 5.33 6.46
N PRO A 266 -27.82 6.13 7.42
CA PRO A 266 -26.93 7.03 8.16
C PRO A 266 -25.92 6.22 8.97
N VAL A 267 -24.72 6.76 9.07
CA VAL A 267 -23.64 6.25 9.92
C VAL A 267 -23.06 7.40 10.73
N THR A 268 -22.47 7.10 11.87
CA THR A 268 -21.58 8.01 12.60
C THR A 268 -20.22 7.33 12.66
N VAL A 269 -19.20 8.03 12.21
CA VAL A 269 -17.82 7.54 12.22
C VAL A 269 -16.99 8.43 13.12
N THR A 270 -16.27 7.82 14.07
CA THR A 270 -15.34 8.56 14.95
C THR A 270 -13.93 8.08 14.67
N TYR A 271 -13.04 9.01 14.31
CA TYR A 271 -11.64 8.76 14.03
C TYR A 271 -10.77 9.14 15.23
N ASP A 272 -9.83 8.27 15.59
CA ASP A 272 -8.79 8.51 16.61
C ASP A 272 -9.33 9.10 17.93
N PHE A 273 -10.53 8.66 18.34
CA PHE A 273 -11.25 9.06 19.56
C PHE A 273 -11.69 10.55 19.62
N ALA A 274 -11.60 11.29 18.52
CA ALA A 274 -11.84 12.73 18.53
C ALA A 274 -12.72 13.23 17.37
N ASP A 275 -12.31 13.01 16.14
CA ASP A 275 -12.96 13.59 14.97
C ASP A 275 -14.14 12.74 14.52
N THR A 276 -15.26 13.38 14.18
CA THR A 276 -16.50 12.68 13.78
C THR A 276 -16.93 13.06 12.38
N ALA A 277 -17.48 12.08 11.65
CA ALA A 277 -18.10 12.25 10.33
C ALA A 277 -19.42 11.47 10.25
N ASP A 278 -20.24 11.83 9.27
CA ASP A 278 -21.52 11.17 8.94
C ASP A 278 -21.44 10.33 7.66
N SER A 279 -20.23 10.06 7.18
CA SER A 279 -19.94 9.30 5.97
C SER A 279 -18.75 8.36 6.18
N LEU A 280 -18.77 7.22 5.47
CA LEU A 280 -17.65 6.29 5.34
C LEU A 280 -16.65 6.73 4.28
N TYR A 281 -16.94 7.83 3.57
CA TYR A 281 -16.19 8.31 2.42
C TYR A 281 -15.79 9.76 2.61
N ALA A 282 -14.57 10.08 2.20
CA ALA A 282 -13.94 11.40 2.30
C ALA A 282 -13.65 11.96 0.90
N PRO A 283 -14.62 12.65 0.26
CA PRO A 283 -14.49 13.14 -1.12
C PRO A 283 -13.34 14.11 -1.34
N GLU A 284 -12.86 14.77 -0.31
CA GLU A 284 -11.72 15.70 -0.38
C GLU A 284 -10.42 15.02 -0.84
N TYR A 285 -10.26 13.72 -0.60
CA TYR A 285 -9.10 12.97 -1.10
C TYR A 285 -9.10 12.81 -2.62
N LEU A 286 -10.26 12.90 -3.28
CA LEU A 286 -10.34 12.79 -4.74
C LEU A 286 -9.61 13.93 -5.47
N GLU A 287 -9.43 15.08 -4.80
CA GLU A 287 -8.68 16.23 -5.31
C GLU A 287 -7.17 16.14 -4.98
N THR A 288 -6.74 15.09 -4.32
CA THR A 288 -5.35 14.88 -3.91
C THR A 288 -4.69 13.75 -4.72
N LYS A 289 -3.39 13.57 -4.55
CA LYS A 289 -2.68 12.40 -5.10
C LYS A 289 -3.12 11.10 -4.43
N ASN A 290 -3.49 11.13 -3.14
CA ASN A 290 -3.94 9.99 -2.36
C ASN A 290 -5.45 9.76 -2.49
N GLN A 291 -5.94 9.52 -3.71
CA GLN A 291 -7.38 9.33 -3.93
C GLN A 291 -7.95 8.08 -3.24
N TYR A 292 -7.13 7.07 -2.93
CA TYR A 292 -7.57 5.90 -2.18
C TYR A 292 -8.00 6.25 -0.74
N GLY A 293 -7.52 7.37 -0.19
CA GLY A 293 -8.01 7.93 1.07
C GLY A 293 -9.50 8.28 1.07
N PHE A 294 -10.16 8.30 -0.09
CA PHE A 294 -11.63 8.36 -0.19
C PHE A 294 -12.32 7.32 0.70
N PHE A 295 -11.77 6.13 0.84
CA PHE A 295 -12.30 5.09 1.72
C PHE A 295 -11.84 5.33 3.16
N LEU A 296 -12.78 5.49 4.09
CA LEU A 296 -12.59 5.62 5.54
C LEU A 296 -11.69 6.79 5.97
N ASN A 297 -11.61 7.86 5.15
CA ASN A 297 -10.77 9.02 5.45
C ASN A 297 -9.29 8.64 5.64
N ASP A 298 -8.78 7.73 4.77
CA ASP A 298 -7.43 7.15 4.80
C ASP A 298 -7.20 6.19 6.00
N ASN A 299 -6.04 6.19 6.61
CA ASN A 299 -5.65 5.27 7.66
C ASN A 299 -5.60 5.99 9.02
N HIS A 300 -6.27 5.42 10.00
CA HIS A 300 -6.36 5.90 11.36
C HIS A 300 -5.92 4.82 12.34
N ALA A 301 -5.42 5.22 13.51
CA ALA A 301 -5.06 4.28 14.56
C ALA A 301 -6.28 3.50 15.08
N PHE A 302 -7.43 4.20 15.21
CA PHE A 302 -8.69 3.63 15.65
C PHE A 302 -9.87 4.32 14.98
N ILE A 303 -10.84 3.53 14.49
CA ILE A 303 -12.10 4.04 13.95
C ILE A 303 -13.25 3.32 14.63
N GLU A 304 -14.26 4.08 15.06
CA GLU A 304 -15.55 3.55 15.51
C GLU A 304 -16.64 3.94 14.50
N ILE A 305 -17.35 2.94 13.98
CA ILE A 305 -18.45 3.13 13.04
C ILE A 305 -19.73 2.65 13.70
N TYR A 306 -20.67 3.57 13.91
CA TYR A 306 -22.01 3.27 14.44
C TYR A 306 -23.05 3.41 13.33
N THR A 307 -23.77 2.34 13.07
CA THR A 307 -24.78 2.27 12.00
C THR A 307 -26.22 2.44 12.51
N GLY A 308 -26.45 2.19 13.80
CA GLY A 308 -27.77 2.27 14.45
C GLY A 308 -28.76 1.20 14.01
N TYR A 309 -28.33 0.16 13.28
CA TYR A 309 -29.15 -0.99 12.89
C TYR A 309 -28.39 -2.31 13.09
N ASN A 310 -29.07 -3.44 12.96
CA ASN A 310 -28.57 -4.77 13.38
C ASN A 310 -28.22 -4.82 14.89
N ALA A 311 -29.16 -4.37 15.70
CA ALA A 311 -29.02 -4.14 17.15
C ALA A 311 -28.19 -5.22 17.87
N GLY A 312 -27.20 -4.79 18.63
CA GLY A 312 -26.35 -5.61 19.46
C GLY A 312 -25.25 -6.39 18.73
N LYS A 313 -25.13 -6.27 17.41
CA LYS A 313 -24.04 -6.94 16.67
C LYS A 313 -22.83 -6.03 16.54
N THR A 314 -21.72 -6.48 17.07
CA THR A 314 -20.44 -5.76 17.05
C THR A 314 -19.39 -6.55 16.28
N LEU A 315 -18.59 -5.84 15.49
CA LEU A 315 -17.41 -6.37 14.80
C LEU A 315 -16.17 -5.59 15.24
N PHE A 316 -15.09 -6.30 15.54
CA PHE A 316 -13.77 -5.70 15.73
C PHE A 316 -12.84 -6.11 14.58
N VAL A 317 -12.33 -5.15 13.82
CA VAL A 317 -11.48 -5.38 12.66
C VAL A 317 -10.05 -4.94 12.97
N ILE A 318 -9.10 -5.84 12.80
CA ILE A 318 -7.67 -5.55 12.87
C ILE A 318 -7.15 -5.60 11.45
N LYS A 319 -6.61 -4.48 10.95
CA LYS A 319 -6.48 -4.32 9.50
C LYS A 319 -5.20 -3.62 9.05
N ASP A 320 -4.94 -3.71 7.74
CA ASP A 320 -4.18 -2.77 6.94
C ASP A 320 -5.09 -2.00 5.97
N SER A 321 -4.51 -1.25 5.03
CA SER A 321 -5.27 -0.40 4.10
C SER A 321 -6.14 -1.16 3.08
N TYR A 322 -5.91 -2.46 2.86
CA TYR A 322 -6.78 -3.27 2.00
C TYR A 322 -8.22 -3.31 2.51
N ALA A 323 -8.41 -3.33 3.83
CA ALA A 323 -9.74 -3.35 4.43
C ALA A 323 -10.56 -2.09 4.16
N ASN A 324 -9.93 -0.94 3.85
CA ASN A 324 -10.62 0.34 3.75
C ASN A 324 -11.78 0.30 2.73
N SER A 325 -11.60 -0.38 1.61
CA SER A 325 -12.66 -0.52 0.57
C SER A 325 -13.68 -1.62 0.89
N MET A 326 -13.38 -2.57 1.81
CA MET A 326 -14.29 -3.64 2.19
C MET A 326 -15.16 -3.30 3.41
N ILE A 327 -14.63 -2.54 4.37
CA ILE A 327 -15.35 -2.19 5.62
C ILE A 327 -16.73 -1.56 5.37
N PRO A 328 -16.91 -0.66 4.38
CA PRO A 328 -18.23 -0.13 4.06
C PRO A 328 -19.28 -1.21 3.76
N LEU A 329 -18.89 -2.34 3.14
CA LEU A 329 -19.79 -3.44 2.83
C LEU A 329 -20.22 -4.20 4.10
N LEU A 330 -19.39 -4.24 5.13
CA LEU A 330 -19.67 -4.91 6.41
C LEU A 330 -20.72 -4.18 7.24
N THR A 331 -20.93 -2.87 7.01
CA THR A 331 -21.90 -2.05 7.75
C THR A 331 -23.33 -2.56 7.63
N ALA A 332 -23.67 -3.32 6.58
CA ALA A 332 -24.98 -3.95 6.42
C ALA A 332 -25.25 -5.05 7.48
N HIS A 333 -24.24 -5.53 8.18
CA HIS A 333 -24.33 -6.69 9.09
C HIS A 333 -24.14 -6.36 10.58
N TYR A 334 -23.62 -5.17 10.92
CA TYR A 334 -23.26 -4.82 12.28
C TYR A 334 -23.83 -3.46 12.69
N GLU A 335 -24.17 -3.32 13.96
CA GLU A 335 -24.56 -2.05 14.57
C GLU A 335 -23.32 -1.18 14.83
N THR A 336 -22.27 -1.81 15.36
CA THR A 336 -21.00 -1.12 15.66
C THR A 336 -19.84 -1.90 15.04
N ILE A 337 -18.92 -1.17 14.41
CA ILE A 337 -17.67 -1.73 13.90
C ILE A 337 -16.52 -0.92 14.49
N TYR A 338 -15.65 -1.59 15.24
CA TYR A 338 -14.37 -1.03 15.69
C TYR A 338 -13.25 -1.46 14.73
N VAL A 339 -12.39 -0.54 14.35
CA VAL A 339 -11.33 -0.79 13.38
C VAL A 339 -10.00 -0.32 13.97
N VAL A 340 -8.99 -1.18 13.95
CA VAL A 340 -7.63 -0.86 14.41
C VAL A 340 -6.62 -1.15 13.33
N ASP A 341 -5.76 -0.16 13.05
CA ASP A 341 -4.59 -0.32 12.19
C ASP A 341 -3.32 -0.35 13.06
N LEU A 342 -2.68 -1.51 13.15
CA LEU A 342 -1.53 -1.73 14.03
C LEU A 342 -0.29 -0.90 13.67
N ARG A 343 -0.23 -0.32 12.47
CA ARG A 343 0.85 0.58 12.03
C ARG A 343 0.81 1.93 12.75
N TYR A 344 -0.40 2.36 13.12
CA TYR A 344 -0.66 3.66 13.73
C TYR A 344 -1.06 3.55 15.21
N PHE A 345 -1.57 2.39 15.64
CA PHE A 345 -2.00 2.16 17.03
C PHE A 345 -0.83 1.75 17.92
N ASN A 346 -0.43 2.63 18.84
CA ASN A 346 0.68 2.42 19.77
C ASN A 346 0.25 1.87 21.15
N GLY A 347 -1.00 1.41 21.28
CA GLY A 347 -1.54 0.88 22.54
C GLY A 347 -1.41 -0.63 22.66
N LYS A 348 -1.98 -1.17 23.75
CA LYS A 348 -2.09 -2.61 23.97
C LYS A 348 -3.38 -3.11 23.34
N LEU A 349 -3.28 -3.85 22.24
CA LEU A 349 -4.41 -4.34 21.47
C LEU A 349 -5.45 -5.08 22.32
N PHE A 350 -5.04 -6.04 23.15
CA PHE A 350 -5.98 -6.84 23.94
C PHE A 350 -6.72 -6.01 25.00
N GLN A 351 -6.06 -5.01 25.59
CA GLN A 351 -6.74 -4.09 26.52
C GLN A 351 -7.79 -3.23 25.81
N LEU A 352 -7.48 -2.77 24.59
CA LEU A 352 -8.45 -2.05 23.77
C LEU A 352 -9.64 -2.95 23.44
N MET A 353 -9.41 -4.17 22.99
CA MET A 353 -10.47 -5.12 22.65
C MET A 353 -11.35 -5.44 23.86
N GLU A 354 -10.77 -5.69 25.05
CA GLU A 354 -11.49 -5.92 26.30
C GLU A 354 -12.32 -4.69 26.74
N GLN A 355 -11.84 -3.48 26.48
CA GLN A 355 -12.56 -2.24 26.79
C GLN A 355 -13.82 -2.07 25.91
N TYR A 356 -13.77 -2.52 24.66
CA TYR A 356 -14.84 -2.34 23.69
C TYR A 356 -15.69 -3.60 23.46
N GLU A 357 -15.39 -4.70 24.16
CA GLU A 357 -16.18 -5.93 24.08
C GLU A 357 -17.54 -5.74 24.78
N PRO A 358 -18.67 -5.85 24.05
CA PRO A 358 -19.99 -5.79 24.66
C PRO A 358 -20.32 -7.08 25.42
N GLU A 359 -21.30 -7.03 26.34
CA GLU A 359 -21.72 -8.19 27.15
C GLU A 359 -22.13 -9.41 26.31
N GLN A 360 -22.69 -9.18 25.12
CA GLN A 360 -23.09 -10.23 24.17
C GLN A 360 -21.94 -10.79 23.32
N GLY A 361 -20.70 -10.29 23.53
CA GLY A 361 -19.55 -10.62 22.70
C GLY A 361 -19.50 -9.86 21.37
N MET A 362 -18.42 -10.07 20.63
CA MET A 362 -18.21 -9.44 19.31
C MET A 362 -17.58 -10.43 18.34
N ASP A 363 -17.90 -10.29 17.05
CA ASP A 363 -17.15 -10.95 15.97
C ASP A 363 -15.79 -10.24 15.83
N VAL A 364 -14.72 -10.99 15.54
CA VAL A 364 -13.38 -10.41 15.30
C VAL A 364 -12.87 -10.84 13.94
N LEU A 365 -12.38 -9.87 13.14
CA LEU A 365 -11.82 -10.08 11.83
C LEU A 365 -10.41 -9.52 11.76
N VAL A 366 -9.44 -10.35 11.36
CA VAL A 366 -8.12 -9.92 10.91
C VAL A 366 -8.16 -9.84 9.39
N LEU A 367 -7.94 -8.65 8.83
CA LEU A 367 -7.92 -8.41 7.38
C LEU A 367 -6.65 -7.66 7.00
N TYR A 368 -5.74 -8.36 6.37
CA TYR A 368 -4.46 -7.86 5.88
C TYR A 368 -4.17 -8.40 4.48
N ASP A 369 -3.40 -7.66 3.67
CA ASP A 369 -2.72 -8.36 2.59
C ASP A 369 -1.56 -9.21 3.13
N CYS A 370 -1.13 -10.20 2.35
CA CYS A 370 -0.12 -11.16 2.77
C CYS A 370 1.22 -10.50 3.13
N ILE A 371 1.58 -9.43 2.43
CA ILE A 371 2.88 -8.76 2.60
C ILE A 371 2.88 -7.84 3.82
N HIS A 372 1.86 -7.00 3.99
CA HIS A 372 1.74 -6.18 5.20
C HIS A 372 1.51 -7.03 6.45
N PHE A 373 0.87 -8.20 6.33
CA PHE A 373 0.82 -9.16 7.42
C PHE A 373 2.24 -9.55 7.89
N LEU A 374 3.15 -9.83 6.98
CA LEU A 374 4.54 -10.17 7.33
C LEU A 374 5.31 -8.98 7.88
N GLU A 375 5.11 -7.80 7.33
CA GLU A 375 5.87 -6.59 7.71
C GLU A 375 5.36 -5.97 9.01
N ASP A 376 4.05 -5.78 9.14
CA ASP A 376 3.43 -4.86 10.10
C ASP A 376 2.57 -5.52 11.17
N PHE A 377 2.14 -6.78 10.99
CA PHE A 377 1.30 -7.46 11.98
C PHE A 377 2.08 -7.75 13.26
N LYS A 378 2.13 -6.77 14.15
CA LYS A 378 2.81 -6.82 15.46
C LYS A 378 1.95 -6.11 16.50
N PHE A 379 1.77 -6.73 17.65
CA PHE A 379 1.13 -6.11 18.81
C PHE A 379 1.75 -6.63 20.11
N TYR A 380 1.65 -5.82 21.17
CA TYR A 380 2.25 -6.08 22.48
C TYR A 380 1.16 -6.26 23.55
#